data_c1ebabfe412dc22d581a39873528d1b8
#
_entry.id   c1ebabfe412dc22d581a39873528d1b8
#
_cell.length_a   1.000
_cell.length_b   1.000
_cell.length_c   1.000
_cell.angle_alpha   90.00
_cell.angle_beta   90.00
_cell.angle_gamma   90.00
#
_symmetry.space_group_name_H-M   'P 1'
#
loop_
_entity.id
_entity.type
_entity.pdbx_description
1 polymer ?
#
loop_
_entity_poly.entity_id
_entity_poly.type
_entity_poly.pdbx_seq_one_letter_code
_entity_poly.pdbx_strand_id
1 'polypeptide(L)'
;MLRKALASAASLLLGLSLATAQVSPEQVAFIPPKVAEPLPFKIGETLAYNVSFSKLIFSGTIGELKLTVSRPLDSTELEMIELKAEAVSKGFFPALFGVKVKDRYISLVNQTDFGMLASTKLLEEGKVRREQKSVVNREAGSVTYSDRDLANLKSQPKVKENPSPSWIQDLLSAIYFVRTQPLKETDVIPVPISDGGEIYNIEVIAVKREEIKTGAGKFRAIQLNAKVFDGRYIKRSGEMLVWVTDDPTRIPLRARIRTSGATITVDLKRMP
;
A
#
# COMPACT_ATOMS: atom_id res chain seq x y z
N MET A 1 -9.73 -25.26 -2.02
CA MET A 1 -8.37 -24.72 -1.91
C MET A 1 -8.18 -23.47 -2.78
N LEU A 2 -8.63 -23.44 -4.02
CA LEU A 2 -8.50 -22.28 -4.95
C LEU A 2 -9.21 -21.01 -4.46
N ARG A 3 -10.41 -21.14 -3.82
CA ARG A 3 -11.16 -20.01 -3.24
C ARG A 3 -10.40 -19.24 -2.15
N LYS A 4 -9.61 -19.95 -1.31
CA LYS A 4 -8.78 -19.31 -0.27
C LYS A 4 -7.55 -18.60 -0.86
N ALA A 5 -7.06 -19.06 -2.01
CA ALA A 5 -5.91 -18.44 -2.68
C ALA A 5 -6.28 -17.13 -3.38
N LEU A 6 -7.52 -16.98 -3.86
CA LEU A 6 -7.99 -15.79 -4.55
C LEU A 6 -8.45 -14.68 -3.57
N ALA A 7 -9.10 -15.05 -2.47
CA ALA A 7 -9.35 -14.13 -1.36
C ALA A 7 -8.01 -13.61 -0.78
N SER A 8 -6.99 -14.49 -0.66
CA SER A 8 -5.62 -14.09 -0.32
C SER A 8 -4.95 -13.19 -1.36
N ALA A 9 -5.36 -13.24 -2.63
CA ALA A 9 -4.71 -12.42 -3.66
C ALA A 9 -5.20 -10.96 -3.65
N ALA A 10 -6.47 -10.73 -3.37
CA ALA A 10 -7.00 -9.39 -3.17
C ALA A 10 -6.48 -8.78 -1.85
N SER A 11 -6.43 -9.59 -0.78
CA SER A 11 -5.86 -9.21 0.51
C SER A 11 -4.33 -9.08 0.49
N LEU A 12 -3.63 -9.71 -0.45
CA LEU A 12 -2.17 -9.62 -0.62
C LEU A 12 -1.72 -8.25 -1.14
N LEU A 13 -2.59 -7.54 -1.83
CA LEU A 13 -2.32 -6.16 -2.21
C LEU A 13 -2.49 -5.19 -1.03
N LEU A 14 -3.26 -5.57 0.01
CA LEU A 14 -3.76 -4.59 0.98
C LEU A 14 -4.09 -5.15 2.38
N GLY A 15 -3.51 -6.25 2.82
CA GLY A 15 -3.57 -6.66 4.22
C GLY A 15 -4.01 -8.09 4.51
N LEU A 16 -3.11 -8.88 5.06
CA LEU A 16 -3.35 -10.17 5.71
C LEU A 16 -3.02 -10.05 7.19
N SER A 17 -4.04 -9.94 8.01
CA SER A 17 -3.90 -10.08 9.45
C SER A 17 -3.80 -11.56 9.81
N LEU A 18 -2.68 -12.03 10.31
CA LEU A 18 -2.58 -13.26 11.11
C LEU A 18 -1.55 -13.11 12.22
N ALA A 19 -2.09 -13.10 13.42
CA ALA A 19 -1.57 -13.48 14.75
C ALA A 19 -0.07 -13.44 15.06
N THR A 20 0.25 -12.53 15.95
CA THR A 20 1.10 -12.50 17.16
C THR A 20 2.42 -13.26 17.19
N ALA A 21 3.50 -12.51 17.17
CA ALA A 21 4.66 -12.72 18.03
C ALA A 21 5.11 -11.33 18.51
N GLN A 22 5.04 -11.08 19.81
CA GLN A 22 5.61 -9.90 20.44
C GLN A 22 7.13 -9.97 20.28
N VAL A 23 7.70 -9.10 19.45
CA VAL A 23 9.11 -8.76 19.44
C VAL A 23 9.18 -7.36 20.00
N SER A 24 9.87 -7.19 21.14
CA SER A 24 10.21 -5.86 21.67
C SER A 24 10.83 -5.02 20.55
N PRO A 25 10.31 -3.84 20.26
CA PRO A 25 10.97 -2.95 19.33
C PRO A 25 12.20 -2.39 20.02
N GLU A 26 13.39 -2.77 19.59
CA GLU A 26 14.54 -1.88 19.75
C GLU A 26 14.14 -0.57 19.07
N GLN A 27 14.01 0.47 19.88
CA GLN A 27 13.78 1.84 19.38
C GLN A 27 15.06 2.31 18.68
N VAL A 28 15.23 1.92 17.43
CA VAL A 28 16.13 2.65 16.55
C VAL A 28 15.43 3.98 16.34
N ALA A 29 16.00 5.05 16.88
CA ALA A 29 15.56 6.41 16.59
C ALA A 29 15.82 6.68 15.10
N PHE A 30 14.86 6.33 14.25
CA PHE A 30 14.92 6.63 12.83
C PHE A 30 14.75 8.15 12.67
N ILE A 31 15.81 8.81 12.26
CA ILE A 31 15.71 10.19 11.78
C ILE A 31 14.82 10.15 10.53
N PRO A 32 13.72 10.92 10.49
CA PRO A 32 12.84 10.91 9.33
C PRO A 32 13.63 11.33 8.08
N PRO A 33 13.56 10.57 6.99
CA PRO A 33 14.21 10.97 5.75
C PRO A 33 13.64 12.29 5.25
N LYS A 34 14.49 13.14 4.66
CA LYS A 34 14.06 14.42 4.10
C LYS A 34 13.07 14.17 2.95
N VAL A 35 11.92 14.79 3.03
CA VAL A 35 10.90 14.78 1.97
C VAL A 35 11.32 15.73 0.85
N ALA A 36 11.12 15.33 -0.41
CA ALA A 36 11.42 16.19 -1.56
C ALA A 36 10.51 17.41 -1.60
N GLU A 37 11.10 18.56 -1.84
CA GLU A 37 10.40 19.82 -2.10
C GLU A 37 10.81 20.39 -3.45
N PRO A 38 9.84 20.67 -4.37
CA PRO A 38 8.40 20.38 -4.24
C PRO A 38 8.11 18.89 -4.27
N LEU A 39 6.92 18.50 -3.75
CA LEU A 39 6.46 17.12 -3.81
C LEU A 39 6.41 16.61 -5.27
N PRO A 40 6.75 15.33 -5.53
CA PRO A 40 6.80 14.76 -6.87
C PRO A 40 5.41 14.47 -7.49
N PHE A 41 4.34 14.94 -6.87
CA PHE A 41 2.96 14.77 -7.31
C PHE A 41 2.14 16.01 -6.94
N LYS A 42 0.96 16.14 -7.54
CA LYS A 42 0.09 17.32 -7.41
C LYS A 42 -1.27 16.91 -6.82
N ILE A 43 -1.92 17.85 -6.15
CA ILE A 43 -3.35 17.75 -5.87
C ILE A 43 -4.11 17.60 -7.20
N GLY A 44 -5.02 16.61 -7.25
CA GLY A 44 -5.73 16.22 -8.47
C GLY A 44 -5.08 15.09 -9.26
N GLU A 45 -3.83 14.68 -8.91
CA GLU A 45 -3.21 13.52 -9.58
C GLU A 45 -4.12 12.30 -9.47
N THR A 46 -4.33 11.63 -10.59
CA THR A 46 -5.10 10.38 -10.66
C THR A 46 -4.35 9.36 -11.50
N LEU A 47 -4.06 8.20 -10.91
CA LEU A 47 -3.37 7.09 -11.54
C LEU A 47 -4.32 5.89 -11.62
N ALA A 48 -4.46 5.30 -12.81
CA ALA A 48 -5.33 4.15 -13.02
C ALA A 48 -4.53 2.94 -13.50
N TYR A 49 -4.79 1.79 -12.87
CA TYR A 49 -4.05 0.55 -13.09
C TYR A 49 -4.99 -0.59 -13.45
N ASN A 50 -4.52 -1.51 -14.29
CA ASN A 50 -5.09 -2.85 -14.41
C ASN A 50 -4.41 -3.78 -13.40
N VAL A 51 -5.21 -4.63 -12.75
CA VAL A 51 -4.72 -5.69 -11.88
C VAL A 51 -4.91 -7.01 -12.59
N SER A 52 -3.83 -7.75 -12.80
CA SER A 52 -3.84 -9.07 -13.41
C SER A 52 -3.30 -10.13 -12.47
N PHE A 53 -3.77 -11.36 -12.67
CA PHE A 53 -3.35 -12.55 -11.96
C PHE A 53 -2.86 -13.59 -12.94
N SER A 54 -1.79 -14.28 -12.59
CA SER A 54 -1.25 -15.40 -13.36
C SER A 54 -0.87 -16.54 -12.43
N LYS A 55 -1.32 -17.74 -12.75
CA LYS A 55 -0.98 -18.98 -12.05
C LYS A 55 -1.08 -20.18 -13.03
N LEU A 56 0.04 -20.88 -13.24
CA LEU A 56 0.12 -21.98 -14.20
C LEU A 56 -0.40 -21.55 -15.59
N ILE A 57 -1.44 -22.21 -16.08
CA ILE A 57 -2.07 -21.93 -17.39
C ILE A 57 -3.14 -20.81 -17.32
N PHE A 58 -3.49 -20.34 -16.11
CA PHE A 58 -4.50 -19.31 -15.93
C PHE A 58 -3.86 -17.93 -15.83
N SER A 59 -4.28 -17.02 -16.69
CA SER A 59 -3.89 -15.62 -16.60
C SER A 59 -5.02 -14.71 -17.07
N GLY A 60 -5.15 -13.53 -16.46
CA GLY A 60 -6.15 -12.57 -16.89
C GLY A 60 -6.28 -11.38 -15.94
N THR A 61 -7.02 -10.38 -16.40
CA THR A 61 -7.37 -9.21 -15.60
C THR A 61 -8.39 -9.59 -14.54
N ILE A 62 -8.11 -9.26 -13.29
CA ILE A 62 -8.96 -9.55 -12.13
C ILE A 62 -9.53 -8.29 -11.50
N GLY A 63 -9.03 -7.10 -11.84
CA GLY A 63 -9.51 -5.87 -11.25
C GLY A 63 -8.87 -4.62 -11.82
N GLU A 64 -9.25 -3.50 -11.25
CA GLU A 64 -8.63 -2.19 -11.45
C GLU A 64 -8.32 -1.57 -10.10
N LEU A 65 -7.25 -0.76 -10.08
CA LEU A 65 -6.86 0.07 -8.95
C LEU A 65 -6.78 1.51 -9.43
N LYS A 66 -7.34 2.44 -8.65
CA LYS A 66 -7.24 3.88 -8.88
C LYS A 66 -6.61 4.53 -7.67
N LEU A 67 -5.57 5.33 -7.88
CA LEU A 67 -4.97 6.17 -6.86
C LEU A 67 -5.32 7.63 -7.15
N THR A 68 -5.62 8.41 -6.10
CA THR A 68 -5.95 9.84 -6.22
C THR A 68 -5.31 10.63 -5.10
N VAL A 69 -4.83 11.83 -5.42
CA VAL A 69 -4.31 12.81 -4.47
C VAL A 69 -5.28 13.97 -4.39
N SER A 70 -5.76 14.31 -3.20
CA SER A 70 -6.70 15.39 -2.96
C SER A 70 -6.36 16.16 -1.68
N ARG A 71 -7.09 17.24 -1.44
CA ARG A 71 -7.16 17.84 -0.11
C ARG A 71 -8.40 17.31 0.61
N PRO A 72 -8.35 17.15 1.95
CA PRO A 72 -9.54 16.83 2.74
C PRO A 72 -10.60 17.92 2.57
N LEU A 73 -11.86 17.51 2.41
CA LEU A 73 -12.96 18.46 2.15
C LEU A 73 -13.27 19.38 3.32
N ASP A 74 -13.08 18.90 4.56
CA ASP A 74 -13.47 19.61 5.78
C ASP A 74 -12.27 20.20 6.56
N SER A 75 -11.09 20.22 5.96
CA SER A 75 -9.89 20.70 6.63
C SER A 75 -9.60 22.14 6.29
N THR A 76 -9.60 22.98 7.31
CA THR A 76 -9.04 24.35 7.25
C THR A 76 -7.50 24.31 7.25
N GLU A 77 -6.90 23.18 7.56
CA GLU A 77 -5.45 22.99 7.61
C GLU A 77 -4.90 22.73 6.21
N LEU A 78 -4.19 23.73 5.68
CA LEU A 78 -3.56 23.69 4.36
C LEU A 78 -2.41 22.66 4.25
N GLU A 79 -1.99 22.09 5.37
CA GLU A 79 -0.83 21.21 5.47
C GLU A 79 -1.18 19.70 5.36
N MET A 80 -2.42 19.35 5.09
CA MET A 80 -2.83 17.96 4.94
C MET A 80 -3.07 17.56 3.48
N ILE A 81 -2.66 16.34 3.15
CA ILE A 81 -2.92 15.69 1.86
C ILE A 81 -3.74 14.44 2.12
N GLU A 82 -4.80 14.25 1.36
CA GLU A 82 -5.57 13.02 1.31
C GLU A 82 -5.11 12.17 0.13
N LEU A 83 -4.66 10.97 0.42
CA LEU A 83 -4.39 9.93 -0.56
C LEU A 83 -5.53 8.92 -0.53
N LYS A 84 -6.04 8.56 -1.70
CA LYS A 84 -7.13 7.59 -1.82
C LYS A 84 -6.74 6.48 -2.80
N ALA A 85 -7.07 5.23 -2.45
CA ALA A 85 -6.98 4.09 -3.35
C ALA A 85 -8.34 3.38 -3.40
N GLU A 86 -8.81 3.08 -4.61
CA GLU A 86 -10.03 2.34 -4.88
C GLU A 86 -9.68 1.10 -5.70
N ALA A 87 -9.91 -0.09 -5.12
CA ALA A 87 -9.67 -1.37 -5.75
C ALA A 87 -11.00 -2.06 -6.06
N VAL A 88 -11.25 -2.38 -7.32
CA VAL A 88 -12.50 -3.01 -7.76
C VAL A 88 -12.18 -4.24 -8.59
N SER A 89 -12.77 -5.38 -8.23
CA SER A 89 -12.66 -6.59 -9.04
C SER A 89 -13.39 -6.44 -10.37
N LYS A 90 -12.76 -6.89 -11.46
CA LYS A 90 -13.32 -6.88 -12.83
C LYS A 90 -13.01 -8.17 -13.56
N GLY A 91 -13.71 -8.35 -14.69
CA GLY A 91 -13.49 -9.48 -15.57
C GLY A 91 -14.19 -10.76 -15.13
N PHE A 92 -13.88 -11.83 -15.85
CA PHE A 92 -14.53 -13.13 -15.70
C PHE A 92 -14.11 -13.86 -14.41
N PHE A 93 -12.85 -13.72 -13.98
CA PHE A 93 -12.30 -14.43 -12.84
C PHE A 93 -13.00 -14.18 -11.51
N PRO A 94 -13.25 -12.91 -11.09
CA PRO A 94 -14.02 -12.65 -9.88
C PRO A 94 -15.43 -13.21 -9.92
N ALA A 95 -16.08 -13.17 -11.09
CA ALA A 95 -17.42 -13.75 -11.27
C ALA A 95 -17.41 -15.27 -11.15
N LEU A 96 -16.42 -15.94 -11.76
CA LEU A 96 -16.28 -17.40 -11.73
C LEU A 96 -15.98 -17.94 -10.33
N PHE A 97 -15.13 -17.24 -9.57
CA PHE A 97 -14.71 -17.68 -8.23
C PHE A 97 -15.58 -17.09 -7.09
N GLY A 98 -16.57 -16.28 -7.41
CA GLY A 98 -17.51 -15.69 -6.45
C GLY A 98 -16.89 -14.67 -5.49
N VAL A 99 -15.70 -14.16 -5.83
CA VAL A 99 -15.02 -13.13 -5.05
C VAL A 99 -15.20 -11.79 -5.75
N LYS A 100 -16.03 -10.92 -5.17
CA LYS A 100 -16.14 -9.51 -5.56
C LYS A 100 -15.37 -8.68 -4.53
N VAL A 101 -14.55 -7.77 -5.02
CA VAL A 101 -13.76 -6.84 -4.21
C VAL A 101 -14.17 -5.42 -4.57
N LYS A 102 -14.44 -4.60 -3.56
CA LYS A 102 -14.67 -3.16 -3.67
C LYS A 102 -14.08 -2.50 -2.43
N ASP A 103 -12.77 -2.35 -2.43
CA ASP A 103 -12.05 -1.82 -1.30
C ASP A 103 -11.70 -0.35 -1.51
N ARG A 104 -11.74 0.40 -0.41
CA ARG A 104 -11.33 1.81 -0.39
C ARG A 104 -10.36 2.03 0.75
N TYR A 105 -9.27 2.71 0.43
CA TYR A 105 -8.22 3.12 1.35
C TYR A 105 -8.11 4.63 1.30
N ILE A 106 -8.01 5.26 2.46
CA ILE A 106 -7.82 6.70 2.60
C ILE A 106 -6.69 6.88 3.61
N SER A 107 -5.67 7.66 3.24
CA SER A 107 -4.58 8.06 4.13
C SER A 107 -4.52 9.57 4.18
N LEU A 108 -4.54 10.12 5.38
CA LEU A 108 -4.26 11.53 5.62
C LEU A 108 -2.79 11.64 6.05
N VAL A 109 -2.03 12.46 5.34
CA VAL A 109 -0.60 12.67 5.61
C VAL A 109 -0.33 14.16 5.80
N ASN A 110 0.65 14.46 6.66
CA ASN A 110 1.17 15.81 6.79
C ASN A 110 2.00 16.18 5.55
N GLN A 111 1.81 17.36 4.99
CA GLN A 111 2.50 17.79 3.77
C GLN A 111 4.00 17.99 3.98
N THR A 112 4.43 18.41 5.17
CA THR A 112 5.81 18.83 5.45
C THR A 112 6.74 17.63 5.65
N ASP A 113 6.36 16.68 6.51
CA ASP A 113 7.20 15.50 6.84
C ASP A 113 6.68 14.20 6.24
N PHE A 114 5.55 14.26 5.57
CA PHE A 114 4.86 13.14 4.94
C PHE A 114 4.50 11.98 5.88
N GLY A 115 4.48 12.24 7.20
CA GLY A 115 4.01 11.25 8.18
C GLY A 115 2.50 11.07 8.10
N MET A 116 2.03 9.83 8.22
CA MET A 116 0.61 9.51 8.33
C MET A 116 0.03 10.15 9.60
N LEU A 117 -1.12 10.80 9.47
CA LEU A 117 -1.94 11.30 10.58
C LEU A 117 -3.06 10.33 10.93
N ALA A 118 -3.71 9.83 9.90
CA ALA A 118 -4.77 8.81 10.04
C ALA A 118 -4.90 8.00 8.76
N SER A 119 -5.41 6.77 8.89
CA SER A 119 -5.82 5.96 7.75
C SER A 119 -7.13 5.24 8.00
N THR A 120 -7.87 4.99 6.92
CA THR A 120 -9.12 4.22 6.93
C THR A 120 -9.11 3.24 5.77
N LYS A 121 -9.41 1.96 6.06
CA LYS A 121 -9.64 0.91 5.06
C LYS A 121 -11.07 0.42 5.19
N LEU A 122 -11.83 0.52 4.11
CA LEU A 122 -13.15 -0.07 3.97
C LEU A 122 -13.03 -1.28 3.05
N LEU A 123 -13.16 -2.48 3.61
CA LEU A 123 -12.97 -3.74 2.91
C LEU A 123 -14.33 -4.38 2.60
N GLU A 124 -14.60 -4.57 1.30
CA GLU A 124 -15.76 -5.28 0.79
C GLU A 124 -15.30 -6.43 -0.10
N GLU A 125 -15.00 -7.59 0.51
CA GLU A 125 -14.46 -8.77 -0.15
C GLU A 125 -15.41 -9.97 0.01
N GLY A 126 -16.13 -10.31 -1.02
CA GLY A 126 -17.13 -11.37 -0.95
C GLY A 126 -18.19 -11.10 0.13
N LYS A 127 -18.13 -11.82 1.24
CA LYS A 127 -19.00 -11.62 2.41
C LYS A 127 -18.37 -10.76 3.51
N VAL A 128 -17.08 -10.44 3.38
CA VAL A 128 -16.36 -9.63 4.35
C VAL A 128 -16.79 -8.17 4.21
N ARG A 129 -17.08 -7.53 5.33
CA ARG A 129 -17.37 -6.09 5.43
C ARG A 129 -16.66 -5.59 6.67
N ARG A 130 -15.57 -4.86 6.48
CA ARG A 130 -14.73 -4.40 7.60
C ARG A 130 -14.35 -2.94 7.45
N GLU A 131 -14.27 -2.26 8.56
CA GLU A 131 -13.65 -0.95 8.68
C GLU A 131 -12.43 -1.07 9.58
N GLN A 132 -11.27 -0.68 9.05
CA GLN A 132 -10.03 -0.61 9.81
C GLN A 132 -9.56 0.84 9.81
N LYS A 133 -9.22 1.37 10.98
CA LYS A 133 -8.73 2.73 11.16
C LYS A 133 -7.42 2.72 11.94
N SER A 134 -6.52 3.61 11.56
CA SER A 134 -5.34 3.95 12.36
C SER A 134 -5.32 5.46 12.58
N VAL A 135 -5.01 5.88 13.79
CA VAL A 135 -4.85 7.30 14.16
C VAL A 135 -3.54 7.46 14.89
N VAL A 136 -2.71 8.38 14.44
CA VAL A 136 -1.40 8.66 15.02
C VAL A 136 -1.52 9.78 16.04
N ASN A 137 -1.09 9.52 17.26
CA ASN A 137 -0.86 10.55 18.28
C ASN A 137 0.63 10.90 18.27
N ARG A 138 0.97 12.03 17.64
CA ARG A 138 2.36 12.47 17.47
C ARG A 138 3.00 12.89 18.77
N GLU A 139 2.23 13.46 19.70
CA GLU A 139 2.71 13.90 21.01
C GLU A 139 3.04 12.68 21.89
N ALA A 140 2.16 11.68 21.90
CA ALA A 140 2.38 10.44 22.64
C ALA A 140 3.35 9.47 21.95
N GLY A 141 3.68 9.70 20.67
CA GLY A 141 4.52 8.80 19.89
C GLY A 141 3.87 7.41 19.72
N SER A 142 2.55 7.38 19.45
CA SER A 142 1.79 6.13 19.32
C SER A 142 0.83 6.15 18.13
N VAL A 143 0.43 4.96 17.71
CA VAL A 143 -0.65 4.74 16.73
C VAL A 143 -1.69 3.81 17.33
N THR A 144 -2.94 4.27 17.31
CA THR A 144 -4.10 3.46 17.71
C THR A 144 -4.75 2.87 16.46
N TYR A 145 -4.83 1.54 16.40
CA TYR A 145 -5.53 0.79 15.37
C TYR A 145 -6.87 0.29 15.89
N SER A 146 -7.91 0.35 15.06
CA SER A 146 -9.21 -0.25 15.34
C SER A 146 -9.71 -1.04 14.13
N ASP A 147 -10.41 -2.17 14.41
CA ASP A 147 -10.93 -3.06 13.38
C ASP A 147 -12.36 -3.48 13.76
N ARG A 148 -13.33 -3.05 12.95
CA ARG A 148 -14.76 -3.30 13.13
C ARG A 148 -15.31 -4.19 12.04
N ASP A 149 -16.06 -5.21 12.42
CA ASP A 149 -16.88 -6.00 11.51
C ASP A 149 -18.18 -5.25 11.21
N LEU A 150 -18.35 -4.74 9.99
CA LEU A 150 -19.56 -4.03 9.58
C LEU A 150 -20.71 -4.98 9.22
N ALA A 151 -20.45 -6.29 9.05
CA ALA A 151 -21.49 -7.29 8.88
C ALA A 151 -22.14 -7.67 10.21
N ASN A 152 -21.46 -7.42 11.34
CA ASN A 152 -21.96 -7.63 12.68
C ASN A 152 -21.83 -6.37 13.54
N LEU A 153 -22.78 -5.47 13.42
CA LEU A 153 -22.78 -4.17 14.12
C LEU A 153 -22.83 -4.28 15.66
N LYS A 154 -23.15 -5.46 16.20
CA LYS A 154 -23.12 -5.72 17.65
C LYS A 154 -21.73 -6.07 18.16
N SER A 155 -20.79 -6.42 17.27
CA SER A 155 -19.41 -6.71 17.67
C SER A 155 -18.69 -5.42 18.06
N GLN A 156 -17.97 -5.49 19.18
CA GLN A 156 -17.07 -4.40 19.58
C GLN A 156 -15.86 -4.37 18.63
N PRO A 157 -15.35 -3.19 18.27
CA PRO A 157 -14.12 -3.10 17.49
C PRO A 157 -12.94 -3.67 18.28
N LYS A 158 -12.05 -4.35 17.59
CA LYS A 158 -10.76 -4.73 18.16
C LYS A 158 -9.86 -3.50 18.12
N VAL A 159 -9.28 -3.13 19.26
CA VAL A 159 -8.40 -1.96 19.37
C VAL A 159 -7.02 -2.41 19.82
N LYS A 160 -5.98 -1.84 19.21
CA LYS A 160 -4.58 -1.99 19.63
C LYS A 160 -3.91 -0.64 19.58
N GLU A 161 -2.96 -0.41 20.47
CA GLU A 161 -2.09 0.76 20.44
C GLU A 161 -0.63 0.30 20.47
N ASN A 162 0.20 0.93 19.65
CA ASN A 162 1.62 0.64 19.58
C ASN A 162 2.45 1.92 19.56
N PRO A 163 3.63 1.93 20.17
CA PRO A 163 4.61 3.00 19.95
C PRO A 163 4.94 3.12 18.45
N SER A 164 5.03 4.36 17.96
CA SER A 164 5.34 4.61 16.55
C SER A 164 6.14 5.89 16.35
N PRO A 165 7.01 5.96 15.34
CA PRO A 165 7.65 7.22 14.96
C PRO A 165 6.61 8.18 14.37
N SER A 166 6.86 9.50 14.47
CA SER A 166 5.97 10.54 13.95
C SER A 166 5.74 10.47 12.43
N TRP A 167 6.67 9.87 11.69
CA TRP A 167 6.64 9.70 10.24
C TRP A 167 6.22 8.29 9.78
N ILE A 168 5.54 7.54 10.69
CA ILE A 168 4.93 6.25 10.36
C ILE A 168 4.06 6.35 9.09
N GLN A 169 4.05 5.31 8.29
CA GLN A 169 3.25 5.20 7.07
C GLN A 169 2.17 4.13 7.23
N ASP A 170 1.17 4.16 6.37
CA ASP A 170 0.40 2.97 5.99
C ASP A 170 0.84 2.48 4.60
N LEU A 171 0.21 1.44 4.09
CA LEU A 171 0.58 0.87 2.78
C LEU A 171 0.37 1.86 1.61
N LEU A 172 -0.64 2.71 1.69
CA LEU A 172 -0.93 3.67 0.63
C LEU A 172 0.01 4.88 0.70
N SER A 173 0.17 5.46 1.89
CA SER A 173 1.09 6.58 2.07
C SER A 173 2.55 6.19 1.81
N ALA A 174 2.94 4.93 2.10
CA ALA A 174 4.27 4.41 1.81
C ALA A 174 4.62 4.48 0.30
N ILE A 175 3.65 4.24 -0.59
CA ILE A 175 3.87 4.35 -2.05
C ILE A 175 4.26 5.77 -2.42
N TYR A 176 3.57 6.76 -1.87
CA TYR A 176 3.83 8.18 -2.13
C TYR A 176 5.08 8.68 -1.39
N PHE A 177 5.31 8.20 -0.17
CA PHE A 177 6.52 8.51 0.59
C PHE A 177 7.79 8.09 -0.17
N VAL A 178 7.84 6.89 -0.74
CA VAL A 178 8.98 6.43 -1.54
C VAL A 178 9.22 7.33 -2.76
N ARG A 179 8.19 7.92 -3.36
CA ARG A 179 8.33 8.88 -4.46
C ARG A 179 9.08 10.15 -4.03
N THR A 180 9.00 10.54 -2.77
CA THR A 180 9.70 11.73 -2.24
C THR A 180 11.17 11.49 -1.96
N GLN A 181 11.63 10.24 -2.01
CA GLN A 181 13.00 9.89 -1.61
C GLN A 181 13.97 9.93 -2.79
N PRO A 182 15.26 10.24 -2.59
CA PRO A 182 16.28 10.01 -3.60
C PRO A 182 16.34 8.50 -3.92
N LEU A 183 16.37 8.13 -5.21
CA LEU A 183 16.42 6.75 -5.65
C LEU A 183 17.66 6.52 -6.52
N LYS A 184 18.83 6.50 -5.88
CA LYS A 184 20.07 6.05 -6.52
C LYS A 184 20.13 4.52 -6.42
N GLU A 185 20.77 3.87 -7.38
CA GLU A 185 21.01 2.42 -7.30
C GLU A 185 21.71 2.06 -5.99
N THR A 186 21.27 0.97 -5.38
CA THR A 186 21.69 0.48 -4.05
C THR A 186 21.17 1.27 -2.86
N ASP A 187 20.48 2.40 -3.04
CA ASP A 187 19.86 3.09 -1.90
C ASP A 187 18.83 2.18 -1.22
N VAL A 188 18.88 2.18 0.11
CA VAL A 188 17.93 1.48 0.98
C VAL A 188 17.10 2.52 1.72
N ILE A 189 15.81 2.49 1.49
CA ILE A 189 14.86 3.41 2.11
C ILE A 189 14.11 2.65 3.19
N PRO A 190 14.30 2.98 4.48
CA PRO A 190 13.48 2.42 5.55
C PRO A 190 12.09 3.04 5.51
N VAL A 191 11.07 2.21 5.61
CA VAL A 191 9.67 2.64 5.64
C VAL A 191 8.97 1.96 6.81
N PRO A 192 8.76 2.65 7.94
CA PRO A 192 7.96 2.13 9.03
C PRO A 192 6.49 2.14 8.64
N ILE A 193 5.83 0.99 8.72
CA ILE A 193 4.45 0.80 8.29
C ILE A 193 3.60 0.32 9.46
N SER A 194 2.45 0.98 9.69
CA SER A 194 1.39 0.49 10.56
C SER A 194 0.35 -0.25 9.71
N ASP A 195 0.16 -1.55 9.95
CA ASP A 195 -0.85 -2.35 9.29
C ASP A 195 -1.41 -3.44 10.21
N GLY A 196 -2.74 -3.63 10.20
CA GLY A 196 -3.40 -4.67 10.99
C GLY A 196 -3.19 -4.56 12.50
N GLY A 197 -2.81 -3.39 13.02
CA GLY A 197 -2.50 -3.16 14.42
C GLY A 197 -1.10 -3.64 14.83
N GLU A 198 -0.18 -3.73 13.90
CA GLU A 198 1.23 -4.03 14.11
C GLU A 198 2.11 -3.00 13.39
N ILE A 199 3.36 -2.86 13.83
CA ILE A 199 4.36 -2.00 13.20
C ILE A 199 5.41 -2.87 12.50
N TYR A 200 5.70 -2.52 11.25
CA TYR A 200 6.69 -3.20 10.42
C TYR A 200 7.71 -2.20 9.87
N ASN A 201 8.97 -2.54 9.90
CA ASN A 201 10.04 -1.78 9.24
C ASN A 201 10.35 -2.45 7.91
N ILE A 202 9.82 -1.88 6.82
CA ILE A 202 10.02 -2.40 5.48
C ILE A 202 11.19 -1.65 4.84
N GLU A 203 12.10 -2.38 4.22
CA GLU A 203 13.17 -1.81 3.40
C GLU A 203 12.72 -1.81 1.94
N VAL A 204 12.87 -0.65 1.30
CA VAL A 204 12.69 -0.51 -0.15
C VAL A 204 14.04 -0.23 -0.78
N ILE A 205 14.52 -1.13 -1.63
CA ILE A 205 15.85 -1.08 -2.22
C ILE A 205 15.74 -0.69 -3.70
N ALA A 206 16.43 0.36 -4.11
CA ALA A 206 16.59 0.70 -5.53
C ALA A 206 17.61 -0.26 -6.17
N VAL A 207 17.13 -1.12 -7.10
CA VAL A 207 17.93 -2.23 -7.62
C VAL A 207 18.68 -1.86 -8.89
N LYS A 208 17.97 -1.33 -9.89
CA LYS A 208 18.51 -1.01 -11.20
C LYS A 208 17.62 -0.06 -11.99
N ARG A 209 18.16 0.47 -13.07
CA ARG A 209 17.42 1.18 -14.11
C ARG A 209 17.21 0.31 -15.32
N GLU A 210 16.02 0.35 -15.89
CA GLU A 210 15.69 -0.40 -17.11
C GLU A 210 14.55 0.27 -17.88
N GLU A 211 14.34 -0.13 -19.13
CA GLU A 211 13.13 0.24 -19.86
C GLU A 211 12.03 -0.78 -19.62
N ILE A 212 10.81 -0.29 -19.34
CA ILE A 212 9.63 -1.15 -19.25
C ILE A 212 8.51 -0.62 -20.15
N LYS A 213 7.64 -1.53 -20.57
CA LYS A 213 6.42 -1.22 -21.29
C LYS A 213 5.21 -1.51 -20.41
N THR A 214 4.31 -0.55 -20.28
CA THR A 214 3.02 -0.65 -19.58
C THR A 214 1.88 -0.38 -20.54
N GLY A 215 0.63 -0.40 -20.05
CA GLY A 215 -0.53 0.07 -20.80
C GLY A 215 -0.46 1.54 -21.19
N ALA A 216 0.27 2.35 -20.42
CA ALA A 216 0.47 3.78 -20.65
C ALA A 216 1.60 4.11 -21.63
N GLY A 217 2.43 3.15 -22.06
CA GLY A 217 3.55 3.37 -22.96
C GLY A 217 4.86 2.73 -22.52
N LYS A 218 5.98 3.20 -23.13
CA LYS A 218 7.35 2.81 -22.76
C LYS A 218 7.97 3.88 -21.89
N PHE A 219 8.68 3.47 -20.84
CA PHE A 219 9.29 4.37 -19.86
C PHE A 219 10.66 3.86 -19.43
N ARG A 220 11.58 4.78 -19.19
CA ARG A 220 12.74 4.53 -18.36
C ARG A 220 12.24 4.43 -16.92
N ALA A 221 12.66 3.42 -16.20
CA ALA A 221 12.16 3.10 -14.86
C ALA A 221 13.28 2.71 -13.91
N ILE A 222 13.08 3.01 -12.65
CA ILE A 222 13.85 2.49 -11.53
C ILE A 222 13.08 1.31 -10.95
N GLN A 223 13.71 0.14 -10.91
CA GLN A 223 13.18 -1.04 -10.24
C GLN A 223 13.50 -0.97 -8.75
N LEU A 224 12.47 -1.11 -7.93
CA LEU A 224 12.54 -1.18 -6.47
C LEU A 224 12.18 -2.58 -6.00
N ASN A 225 12.87 -3.07 -4.99
CA ASN A 225 12.53 -4.30 -4.27
C ASN A 225 12.02 -3.93 -2.87
N ALA A 226 10.73 -4.13 -2.62
CA ALA A 226 10.14 -3.94 -1.30
C ALA A 226 10.24 -5.24 -0.49
N LYS A 227 10.97 -5.23 0.63
CA LYS A 227 11.26 -6.40 1.47
C LYS A 227 10.07 -6.77 2.38
N VAL A 228 8.90 -6.96 1.77
CA VAL A 228 7.67 -7.33 2.48
C VAL A 228 7.57 -8.83 2.79
N PHE A 229 8.36 -9.67 2.10
CA PHE A 229 8.42 -11.12 2.30
C PHE A 229 9.60 -11.52 3.20
N ASP A 230 9.77 -10.84 4.30
CA ASP A 230 10.87 -11.03 5.25
C ASP A 230 10.54 -12.04 6.38
N GLY A 231 9.38 -12.68 6.32
CA GLY A 231 8.90 -13.61 7.35
C GLY A 231 8.18 -12.91 8.52
N ARG A 232 8.24 -11.58 8.60
CA ARG A 232 7.54 -10.78 9.62
C ARG A 232 6.22 -10.23 9.08
N TYR A 233 6.26 -9.40 8.05
CA TYR A 233 5.06 -8.83 7.44
C TYR A 233 4.32 -9.87 6.61
N ILE A 234 4.97 -10.47 5.61
CA ILE A 234 4.39 -11.59 4.86
C ILE A 234 5.22 -12.84 5.13
N LYS A 235 4.62 -13.79 5.86
CA LYS A 235 5.27 -15.05 6.31
C LYS A 235 5.51 -16.06 5.19
N ARG A 236 5.00 -15.82 3.98
CA ARG A 236 5.20 -16.69 2.81
C ARG A 236 6.46 -16.29 2.07
N SER A 237 7.07 -17.23 1.36
CA SER A 237 8.13 -16.91 0.41
C SER A 237 7.56 -16.17 -0.79
N GLY A 238 8.24 -15.11 -1.21
CA GLY A 238 7.82 -14.30 -2.34
C GLY A 238 8.75 -13.14 -2.61
N GLU A 239 8.34 -12.30 -3.55
CA GLU A 239 9.04 -11.11 -3.95
C GLU A 239 8.04 -10.01 -4.32
N MET A 240 8.33 -8.76 -3.96
CA MET A 240 7.59 -7.59 -4.42
C MET A 240 8.53 -6.63 -5.12
N LEU A 241 8.34 -6.48 -6.42
CA LEU A 241 9.06 -5.51 -7.24
C LEU A 241 8.12 -4.39 -7.65
N VAL A 242 8.61 -3.16 -7.57
CA VAL A 242 7.89 -1.96 -8.00
C VAL A 242 8.76 -1.20 -9.00
N TRP A 243 8.18 -0.70 -10.06
CA TRP A 243 8.84 0.17 -11.03
C TRP A 243 8.23 1.55 -10.97
N VAL A 244 9.07 2.55 -10.81
CA VAL A 244 8.69 3.97 -10.88
C VAL A 244 9.40 4.63 -12.05
N THR A 245 8.88 5.73 -12.59
CA THR A 245 9.57 6.48 -13.64
C THR A 245 10.95 6.96 -13.17
N ASP A 246 11.95 6.94 -14.07
CA ASP A 246 13.29 7.47 -13.82
C ASP A 246 13.32 8.97 -14.12
N ASP A 247 12.45 9.72 -13.45
CA ASP A 247 12.33 11.18 -13.51
C ASP A 247 11.91 11.72 -12.12
N PRO A 248 11.90 13.04 -11.91
CA PRO A 248 11.54 13.62 -10.62
C PRO A 248 10.13 13.26 -10.10
N THR A 249 9.18 12.90 -10.96
CA THR A 249 7.80 12.59 -10.56
C THR A 249 7.65 11.19 -9.96
N ARG A 250 8.53 10.24 -10.33
CA ARG A 250 8.57 8.86 -9.83
C ARG A 250 7.21 8.18 -9.81
N ILE A 251 6.49 8.32 -10.92
CA ILE A 251 5.16 7.72 -11.07
C ILE A 251 5.27 6.21 -10.98
N PRO A 252 4.49 5.53 -10.12
CA PRO A 252 4.45 4.08 -10.07
C PRO A 252 3.92 3.51 -11.39
N LEU A 253 4.77 2.78 -12.12
CA LEU A 253 4.46 2.22 -13.43
C LEU A 253 3.90 0.80 -13.32
N ARG A 254 4.49 0.02 -12.43
CA ARG A 254 4.15 -1.40 -12.22
C ARG A 254 4.49 -1.83 -10.81
N ALA A 255 3.63 -2.67 -10.22
CA ALA A 255 4.00 -3.51 -9.09
C ALA A 255 3.79 -4.98 -9.47
N ARG A 256 4.75 -5.84 -9.11
CA ARG A 256 4.68 -7.30 -9.34
C ARG A 256 4.92 -8.01 -8.02
N ILE A 257 3.92 -8.76 -7.60
CA ILE A 257 3.98 -9.57 -6.39
C ILE A 257 4.02 -11.03 -6.85
N ARG A 258 5.12 -11.70 -6.57
CA ARG A 258 5.34 -13.11 -6.90
C ARG A 258 5.35 -13.93 -5.62
N THR A 259 4.58 -14.99 -5.59
CA THR A 259 4.57 -15.99 -4.52
C THR A 259 4.81 -17.38 -5.12
N SER A 260 4.96 -18.42 -4.29
CA SER A 260 5.07 -19.81 -4.79
C SER A 260 3.84 -20.17 -5.63
N GLY A 261 3.98 -20.08 -6.96
CA GLY A 261 2.99 -20.53 -7.94
C GLY A 261 1.95 -19.50 -8.38
N ALA A 262 2.04 -18.22 -7.98
CA ALA A 262 1.15 -17.16 -8.47
C ALA A 262 1.86 -15.81 -8.60
N THR A 263 1.44 -15.02 -9.57
CA THR A 263 1.91 -13.65 -9.76
C THR A 263 0.72 -12.71 -9.87
N ILE A 264 0.77 -11.61 -9.13
CA ILE A 264 -0.14 -10.47 -9.29
C ILE A 264 0.67 -9.34 -9.91
N THR A 265 0.14 -8.71 -10.93
CA THR A 265 0.73 -7.53 -11.56
C THR A 265 -0.28 -6.40 -11.56
N VAL A 266 0.13 -5.27 -11.01
CA VAL A 266 -0.57 -3.99 -11.09
C VAL A 266 0.18 -3.16 -12.13
N ASP A 267 -0.46 -2.78 -13.22
CA ASP A 267 0.18 -2.16 -14.38
C ASP A 267 -0.50 -0.84 -14.74
N LEU A 268 0.26 0.25 -14.87
CA LEU A 268 -0.28 1.56 -15.20
C LEU A 268 -0.99 1.51 -16.55
N LYS A 269 -2.26 1.90 -16.57
CA LYS A 269 -3.14 1.85 -17.72
C LYS A 269 -3.02 3.08 -18.62
N ARG A 270 -2.85 4.25 -17.99
CA ARG A 270 -2.67 5.55 -18.67
C ARG A 270 -2.01 6.55 -17.72
N MET A 271 -1.30 7.50 -18.29
CA MET A 271 -0.74 8.65 -17.55
C MET A 271 -1.85 9.58 -17.05
N PRO A 272 -1.57 10.34 -15.98
CA PRO A 272 -2.48 11.35 -15.45
C PRO A 272 -2.85 12.42 -16.48
#